data_01a0464fc02c034781ebba14afa608ff
#
_entry.id   01a0464fc02c034781ebba14afa608ff
#
_cell.length_a   1.000
_cell.length_b   1.000
_cell.length_c   1.000
_cell.angle_alpha   90.00
_cell.angle_beta   90.00
_cell.angle_gamma   90.00
#
_symmetry.space_group_name_H-M   'P 1'
#
loop_
_entity.id
_entity.type
_entity.pdbx_description
1 polymer ?
#
loop_
_entity_poly.entity_id
_entity_poly.type
_entity_poly.pdbx_seq_one_letter_code
_entity_poly.pdbx_strand_id
1 'polypeptide(L)'
;MLRAGQKLFCVATDDNHDTYAPGDPRCDSFGGFTMFKLEKLTYASVIEALKKGDFYASTGPELQELYIRDGALCVRCSPVEKIYVVTSGRRCLMKLAAPGETLTEAVFPLNGDEGYVRVDCRDGQGRHAYSNAYWLGE
;
A
#
# COMPACT_ATOMS: atom_id res chain seq x y z
N MET A 1 17.00 5.95 -1.06
CA MET A 1 16.22 7.11 -0.64
C MET A 1 15.59 6.91 0.73
N LEU A 2 14.55 6.10 0.96
CA LEU A 2 13.97 5.87 2.28
C LEU A 2 15.01 5.42 3.33
N ARG A 3 15.87 4.45 3.03
CA ARG A 3 16.96 4.01 3.94
C ARG A 3 17.99 5.09 4.25
N ALA A 4 18.05 6.15 3.47
CA ALA A 4 18.88 7.34 3.73
C ALA A 4 18.13 8.43 4.51
N GLY A 5 16.96 8.12 5.09
CA GLY A 5 16.17 9.04 5.89
C GLY A 5 15.30 10.02 5.08
N GLN A 6 15.21 9.86 3.75
CA GLN A 6 14.37 10.75 2.94
C GLN A 6 12.91 10.31 3.02
N LYS A 7 12.02 11.21 3.45
CA LYS A 7 10.57 10.99 3.45
C LYS A 7 10.03 11.24 2.05
N LEU A 8 9.64 10.16 1.39
CA LEU A 8 9.09 10.17 0.04
C LEU A 8 7.79 9.41 0.01
N PHE A 9 6.82 9.93 -0.73
CA PHE A 9 5.55 9.30 -0.97
C PHE A 9 5.45 8.84 -2.43
N CYS A 10 4.77 7.72 -2.66
CA CYS A 10 4.67 7.09 -3.96
C CYS A 10 3.20 7.10 -4.40
N VAL A 11 2.93 7.68 -5.57
CA VAL A 11 1.62 7.63 -6.23
C VAL A 11 1.65 6.59 -7.35
N ALA A 12 0.48 6.07 -7.73
CA ALA A 12 0.30 5.30 -8.95
C ALA A 12 -0.66 6.03 -9.88
N THR A 13 -0.38 5.96 -11.17
CA THR A 13 -1.22 6.42 -12.27
C THR A 13 -1.24 5.38 -13.36
N ASP A 14 -2.23 5.39 -14.21
CA ASP A 14 -2.43 4.45 -15.31
C ASP A 14 -1.91 4.96 -16.67
N ASP A 15 -1.45 6.22 -16.72
CA ASP A 15 -1.00 6.87 -17.97
C ASP A 15 -2.10 6.87 -19.06
N ASN A 16 -3.34 7.08 -18.64
CA ASN A 16 -4.53 6.98 -19.50
C ASN A 16 -4.46 7.95 -20.68
N HIS A 17 -4.68 7.42 -21.87
CA HIS A 17 -4.75 8.17 -23.12
C HIS A 17 -6.16 8.30 -23.68
N ASP A 18 -7.16 7.69 -23.03
CA ASP A 18 -8.57 7.68 -23.45
C ASP A 18 -8.78 7.21 -24.91
N THR A 19 -7.91 6.28 -25.35
CA THR A 19 -7.88 5.79 -26.72
C THR A 19 -8.90 4.68 -26.96
N TYR A 20 -9.20 3.89 -25.90
CA TYR A 20 -10.09 2.73 -25.98
C TYR A 20 -11.19 2.82 -24.93
N ALA A 21 -12.40 2.38 -25.31
CA ALA A 21 -13.55 2.37 -24.43
C ALA A 21 -13.35 1.41 -23.23
N PRO A 22 -13.97 1.67 -22.06
CA PRO A 22 -13.99 0.74 -20.95
C PRO A 22 -14.50 -0.64 -21.37
N GLY A 23 -13.74 -1.69 -21.02
CA GLY A 23 -14.02 -3.08 -21.40
C GLY A 23 -13.25 -3.58 -22.64
N ASP A 24 -12.60 -2.70 -23.41
CA ASP A 24 -11.62 -3.11 -24.41
C ASP A 24 -10.36 -3.62 -23.70
N PRO A 25 -9.76 -4.77 -24.09
CA PRO A 25 -8.53 -5.27 -23.47
C PRO A 25 -7.32 -4.32 -23.53
N ARG A 26 -7.37 -3.33 -24.41
CA ARG A 26 -6.35 -2.30 -24.58
C ARG A 26 -6.64 -1.01 -23.79
N CYS A 27 -7.78 -0.96 -23.10
CA CYS A 27 -8.10 0.19 -22.26
C CYS A 27 -7.07 0.33 -21.14
N ASP A 28 -6.44 1.48 -21.04
CA ASP A 28 -5.41 1.83 -20.06
C ASP A 28 -5.98 2.48 -18.78
N SER A 29 -7.30 2.73 -18.74
CA SER A 29 -7.96 3.32 -17.57
C SER A 29 -7.97 2.38 -16.37
N PHE A 30 -7.69 2.92 -15.19
CA PHE A 30 -7.69 2.23 -13.90
C PHE A 30 -6.65 1.11 -13.74
N GLY A 31 -5.64 1.04 -14.60
CA GLY A 31 -4.50 0.14 -14.48
C GLY A 31 -3.58 0.46 -13.30
N GLY A 32 -3.57 1.72 -12.87
CA GLY A 32 -2.88 2.19 -11.68
C GLY A 32 -3.63 3.37 -11.06
N PHE A 33 -3.76 3.37 -9.74
CA PHE A 33 -4.51 4.40 -9.02
C PHE A 33 -3.95 4.70 -7.64
N THR A 34 -4.22 5.92 -7.17
CA THR A 34 -3.87 6.38 -5.83
C THR A 34 -5.13 6.50 -4.98
N MET A 35 -5.19 5.77 -3.86
CA MET A 35 -6.31 5.76 -2.93
C MET A 35 -6.01 6.62 -1.71
N PHE A 36 -6.86 7.61 -1.47
CA PHE A 36 -6.72 8.56 -0.36
C PHE A 36 -7.57 8.16 0.85
N LYS A 37 -7.02 8.34 2.04
CA LYS A 37 -7.76 8.24 3.30
C LYS A 37 -8.29 9.62 3.67
N LEU A 38 -9.57 9.87 3.43
CA LEU A 38 -10.22 11.16 3.65
C LEU A 38 -11.53 11.00 4.41
N GLU A 39 -11.85 11.91 5.31
CA GLU A 39 -13.18 12.01 5.92
C GLU A 39 -14.20 12.58 4.96
N LYS A 40 -13.77 13.55 4.11
CA LYS A 40 -14.60 14.21 3.12
C LYS A 40 -13.77 14.54 1.88
N LEU A 41 -14.31 14.27 0.71
CA LEU A 41 -13.66 14.60 -0.56
C LEU A 41 -13.80 16.10 -0.85
N THR A 42 -12.70 16.83 -0.61
CA THR A 42 -12.55 18.25 -0.95
C THR A 42 -11.15 18.48 -1.50
N TYR A 43 -10.94 19.55 -2.26
CA TYR A 43 -9.62 19.93 -2.75
C TYR A 43 -8.60 20.07 -1.60
N ALA A 44 -8.98 20.74 -0.52
CA ALA A 44 -8.12 20.95 0.63
C ALA A 44 -7.71 19.63 1.31
N SER A 45 -8.66 18.67 1.49
CA SER A 45 -8.37 17.39 2.12
C SER A 45 -7.46 16.52 1.26
N VAL A 46 -7.58 16.56 -0.07
CA VAL A 46 -6.67 15.85 -0.99
C VAL A 46 -5.25 16.42 -0.88
N ILE A 47 -5.10 17.75 -0.89
CA ILE A 47 -3.79 18.39 -0.73
C ILE A 47 -3.13 18.07 0.62
N GLU A 48 -3.90 18.09 1.72
CA GLU A 48 -3.40 17.72 3.03
C GLU A 48 -2.99 16.24 3.09
N ALA A 49 -3.77 15.34 2.52
CA ALA A 49 -3.43 13.93 2.44
C ALA A 49 -2.14 13.69 1.61
N LEU A 50 -1.96 14.40 0.49
CA LEU A 50 -0.73 14.36 -0.30
C LEU A 50 0.49 14.80 0.51
N LYS A 51 0.37 15.87 1.30
CA LYS A 51 1.46 16.37 2.15
C LYS A 51 1.83 15.41 3.29
N LYS A 52 0.83 14.71 3.85
CA LYS A 52 1.00 13.79 4.98
C LYS A 52 1.34 12.36 4.56
N GLY A 53 1.06 11.98 3.31
CA GLY A 53 1.17 10.60 2.85
C GLY A 53 -0.02 9.72 3.24
N ASP A 54 -1.19 10.31 3.53
CA ASP A 54 -2.42 9.60 3.90
C ASP A 54 -3.11 8.98 2.67
N PHE A 55 -2.36 8.18 1.93
CA PHE A 55 -2.80 7.49 0.73
C PHE A 55 -1.90 6.28 0.45
N TYR A 56 -2.33 5.43 -0.46
CA TYR A 56 -1.53 4.33 -0.99
C TYR A 56 -1.66 4.24 -2.51
N ALA A 57 -0.67 3.63 -3.15
CA ALA A 57 -0.61 3.37 -4.58
C ALA A 57 -1.04 1.93 -4.87
N SER A 58 -1.86 1.70 -5.91
CA SER A 58 -2.30 0.34 -6.26
C SER A 58 -2.46 0.15 -7.76
N THR A 59 -2.32 -1.11 -8.18
CA THR A 59 -2.66 -1.63 -9.50
C THR A 59 -3.78 -2.68 -9.43
N GLY A 60 -4.45 -2.81 -8.27
CA GLY A 60 -5.57 -3.73 -8.09
C GLY A 60 -6.00 -3.96 -6.64
N PRO A 61 -5.14 -4.53 -5.77
CA PRO A 61 -5.50 -4.77 -4.38
C PRO A 61 -5.82 -3.49 -3.60
N GLU A 62 -6.65 -3.62 -2.57
CA GLU A 62 -7.02 -2.53 -1.67
C GLU A 62 -6.40 -2.73 -0.28
N LEU A 63 -5.81 -1.66 0.28
CA LEU A 63 -5.45 -1.57 1.69
C LEU A 63 -6.62 -0.92 2.44
N GLN A 64 -7.29 -1.69 3.28
CA GLN A 64 -8.47 -1.23 4.03
C GLN A 64 -8.10 -0.65 5.39
N GLU A 65 -7.18 -1.32 6.10
CA GLU A 65 -6.69 -0.87 7.41
C GLU A 65 -5.19 -1.12 7.53
N LEU A 66 -4.51 -0.15 8.12
CA LEU A 66 -3.10 -0.24 8.46
C LEU A 66 -2.87 0.55 9.75
N TYR A 67 -2.51 -0.16 10.83
CA TYR A 67 -2.28 0.46 12.14
C TYR A 67 -1.34 -0.39 13.00
N ILE A 68 -0.79 0.22 14.05
CA ILE A 68 0.00 -0.49 15.06
C ILE A 68 -0.84 -0.62 16.32
N ARG A 69 -0.89 -1.84 16.88
CA ARG A 69 -1.51 -2.15 18.16
C ARG A 69 -0.63 -3.13 18.93
N ASP A 70 -0.41 -2.87 20.21
CA ASP A 70 0.32 -3.75 21.14
C ASP A 70 1.69 -4.21 20.59
N GLY A 71 2.43 -3.30 19.93
CA GLY A 71 3.73 -3.60 19.35
C GLY A 71 3.70 -4.43 18.06
N ALA A 72 2.53 -4.58 17.43
CA ALA A 72 2.39 -5.30 16.18
C ALA A 72 1.74 -4.43 15.08
N LEU A 73 2.22 -4.56 13.84
CA LEU A 73 1.61 -3.98 12.66
C LEU A 73 0.44 -4.86 12.22
N CYS A 74 -0.76 -4.29 12.20
CA CYS A 74 -1.98 -4.92 11.72
C CYS A 74 -2.31 -4.42 10.33
N VAL A 75 -2.54 -5.34 9.40
CA VAL A 75 -2.89 -5.07 8.01
C VAL A 75 -4.21 -5.74 7.69
N ARG A 76 -5.14 -5.02 7.06
CA ARG A 76 -6.33 -5.59 6.42
C ARG A 76 -6.44 -5.09 4.99
N CYS A 77 -6.72 -5.99 4.05
CA CYS A 77 -6.71 -5.72 2.63
C CYS A 77 -7.78 -6.55 1.89
N SER A 78 -7.99 -6.25 0.61
CA SER A 78 -8.72 -7.16 -0.29
C SER A 78 -7.99 -8.51 -0.40
N PRO A 79 -8.62 -9.58 -0.92
CA PRO A 79 -7.96 -10.89 -1.04
C PRO A 79 -6.66 -10.81 -1.83
N VAL A 80 -5.54 -11.25 -1.21
CA VAL A 80 -4.19 -11.26 -1.79
C VAL A 80 -3.48 -12.59 -1.49
N GLU A 81 -2.44 -12.93 -2.25
CA GLU A 81 -1.61 -14.10 -1.98
C GLU A 81 -0.46 -13.82 -1.00
N LYS A 82 0.00 -12.57 -0.97
CA LYS A 82 1.22 -12.19 -0.22
C LYS A 82 1.07 -10.81 0.41
N ILE A 83 1.53 -10.70 1.65
CA ILE A 83 1.66 -9.42 2.35
C ILE A 83 3.10 -9.32 2.85
N TYR A 84 3.80 -8.27 2.44
CA TYR A 84 5.15 -7.97 2.86
C TYR A 84 5.18 -6.72 3.72
N VAL A 85 6.07 -6.70 4.72
CA VAL A 85 6.42 -5.50 5.47
C VAL A 85 7.91 -5.22 5.26
N VAL A 86 8.20 -4.11 4.63
CA VAL A 86 9.55 -3.62 4.35
C VAL A 86 9.93 -2.60 5.40
N THR A 87 11.13 -2.71 5.96
CA THR A 87 11.66 -1.84 7.01
C THR A 87 12.91 -1.08 6.52
N SER A 88 13.46 -0.18 7.34
CA SER A 88 14.70 0.54 7.02
C SER A 88 15.91 -0.39 6.93
N GLY A 89 15.90 -1.49 7.70
CA GLY A 89 16.96 -2.48 7.75
C GLY A 89 16.90 -3.49 6.60
N ARG A 90 17.57 -4.64 6.80
CA ARG A 90 17.52 -5.78 5.89
C ARG A 90 16.34 -6.72 6.16
N ARG A 91 15.68 -6.56 7.30
CA ARG A 91 14.55 -7.40 7.70
C ARG A 91 13.34 -7.07 6.82
N CYS A 92 12.77 -8.10 6.22
CA CYS A 92 11.47 -8.07 5.55
C CYS A 92 10.59 -9.13 6.20
N LEU A 93 9.43 -8.73 6.69
CA LEU A 93 8.44 -9.66 7.22
C LEU A 93 7.48 -10.03 6.10
N MET A 94 7.00 -11.27 6.10
CA MET A 94 6.14 -11.76 5.02
C MET A 94 5.13 -12.76 5.56
N LYS A 95 3.91 -12.69 4.99
CA LYS A 95 2.90 -13.73 5.15
C LYS A 95 2.43 -14.17 3.75
N LEU A 96 2.35 -15.46 3.54
CA LEU A 96 1.90 -16.10 2.29
C LEU A 96 0.60 -16.85 2.55
N ALA A 97 -0.32 -16.79 1.62
CA ALA A 97 -1.46 -17.69 1.58
C ALA A 97 -1.03 -19.11 1.26
N ALA A 98 -1.78 -20.11 1.70
CA ALA A 98 -1.61 -21.47 1.21
C ALA A 98 -1.99 -21.57 -0.29
N PRO A 99 -1.47 -22.55 -1.01
CA PRO A 99 -1.82 -22.73 -2.43
C PRO A 99 -3.34 -22.78 -2.67
N GLY A 100 -3.85 -21.88 -3.50
CA GLY A 100 -5.28 -21.76 -3.81
C GLY A 100 -6.10 -20.95 -2.79
N GLU A 101 -5.47 -20.42 -1.73
CA GLU A 101 -6.10 -19.57 -0.74
C GLU A 101 -5.68 -18.11 -0.91
N THR A 102 -6.33 -17.22 -0.13
CA THR A 102 -6.00 -15.81 -0.06
C THR A 102 -5.93 -15.34 1.39
N LEU A 103 -5.20 -14.25 1.60
CA LEU A 103 -5.13 -13.51 2.85
C LEU A 103 -5.95 -12.22 2.72
N THR A 104 -6.71 -11.90 3.75
CA THR A 104 -7.39 -10.60 3.87
C THR A 104 -6.87 -9.79 5.06
N GLU A 105 -6.07 -10.44 5.92
CA GLU A 105 -5.47 -9.80 7.09
C GLU A 105 -4.13 -10.44 7.45
N ALA A 106 -3.28 -9.66 8.12
CA ALA A 106 -2.04 -10.14 8.69
C ALA A 106 -1.62 -9.29 9.89
N VAL A 107 -0.96 -9.94 10.85
CA VAL A 107 -0.36 -9.27 12.01
C VAL A 107 1.13 -9.60 12.03
N PHE A 108 1.97 -8.58 12.18
CA PHE A 108 3.42 -8.68 12.17
C PHE A 108 3.99 -8.06 13.46
N PRO A 109 4.55 -8.87 14.38
CA PRO A 109 5.24 -8.34 15.56
C PRO A 109 6.41 -7.44 15.15
N LEU A 110 6.51 -6.27 15.77
CA LEU A 110 7.59 -5.32 15.59
C LEU A 110 8.59 -5.43 16.75
N ASN A 111 9.86 -5.20 16.46
CA ASN A 111 10.93 -5.25 17.47
C ASN A 111 11.25 -3.85 18.04
N GLY A 112 10.76 -2.78 17.40
CA GLY A 112 11.04 -1.39 17.75
C GLY A 112 12.28 -0.79 17.08
N ASP A 113 12.99 -1.58 16.25
CA ASP A 113 14.20 -1.16 15.52
C ASP A 113 13.97 -1.01 14.00
N GLU A 114 12.70 -1.07 13.57
CA GLU A 114 12.34 -1.05 12.14
C GLU A 114 12.65 0.30 11.46
N GLY A 115 12.73 1.40 12.21
CA GLY A 115 12.90 2.76 11.71
C GLY A 115 11.68 3.25 10.94
N TYR A 116 11.28 2.53 9.90
CA TYR A 116 9.97 2.69 9.23
C TYR A 116 9.38 1.33 8.85
N VAL A 117 8.08 1.31 8.62
CA VAL A 117 7.36 0.18 8.03
C VAL A 117 6.64 0.63 6.75
N ARG A 118 6.65 -0.21 5.72
CA ARG A 118 5.90 -0.06 4.49
C ARG A 118 5.30 -1.41 4.11
N VAL A 119 4.03 -1.41 3.74
CA VAL A 119 3.32 -2.63 3.33
C VAL A 119 3.26 -2.74 1.81
N ASP A 120 3.43 -3.96 1.32
CA ASP A 120 3.22 -4.36 -0.07
C ASP A 120 2.30 -5.59 -0.07
N CYS A 121 1.11 -5.45 -0.63
CA CYS A 121 0.14 -6.54 -0.82
C CYS A 121 0.15 -6.95 -2.30
N ARG A 122 0.31 -8.25 -2.58
CA ARG A 122 0.30 -8.78 -3.94
C ARG A 122 -0.81 -9.81 -4.13
N ASP A 123 -1.63 -9.63 -5.14
CA ASP A 123 -2.68 -10.61 -5.52
C ASP A 123 -2.16 -11.72 -6.46
N GLY A 124 -3.04 -12.69 -6.77
CA GLY A 124 -2.73 -13.81 -7.65
C GLY A 124 -2.54 -13.44 -9.12
N GLN A 125 -2.89 -12.23 -9.53
CA GLN A 125 -2.64 -11.70 -10.87
C GLN A 125 -1.31 -10.92 -10.96
N GLY A 126 -0.58 -10.83 -9.83
CA GLY A 126 0.68 -10.11 -9.75
C GLY A 126 0.53 -8.59 -9.60
N ARG A 127 -0.68 -8.10 -9.32
CA ARG A 127 -0.95 -6.69 -9.04
C ARG A 127 -0.61 -6.37 -7.58
N HIS A 128 -0.29 -5.13 -7.31
CA HIS A 128 0.21 -4.71 -6.01
C HIS A 128 -0.56 -3.51 -5.44
N ALA A 129 -0.61 -3.44 -4.10
CA ALA A 129 -0.91 -2.23 -3.36
C ALA A 129 0.25 -1.91 -2.43
N TYR A 130 0.76 -0.68 -2.50
CA TYR A 130 1.91 -0.20 -1.76
C TYR A 130 1.51 0.93 -0.82
N SER A 131 1.66 0.74 0.49
CA SER A 131 1.55 1.86 1.41
C SER A 131 2.76 2.80 1.28
N ASN A 132 2.60 4.04 1.72
CA ASN A 132 3.74 4.89 2.02
C ASN A 132 4.52 4.34 3.22
N ALA A 133 5.74 4.84 3.43
CA ALA A 133 6.53 4.50 4.60
C ALA A 133 6.02 5.29 5.82
N TYR A 134 5.70 4.58 6.90
CA TYR A 134 5.35 5.15 8.20
C TYR A 134 6.55 5.03 9.12
N TRP A 135 7.08 6.18 9.54
CA TRP A 135 8.24 6.27 10.40
C TRP A 135 7.85 6.01 11.85
N LEU A 136 8.62 5.14 12.52
CA LEU A 136 8.39 4.75 13.91
C LEU A 136 9.34 5.50 14.82
N GLY A 137 8.83 6.03 15.94
CA GLY A 137 9.67 6.71 16.95
C GLY A 137 9.91 8.19 16.70
N GLU A 138 9.09 8.84 15.85
CA GLU A 138 9.03 10.31 15.73
C GLU A 138 7.82 10.88 16.46
#